data_63a5e437c674c96d505aed78430c1e20
#
_entry.id   63a5e437c674c96d505aed78430c1e20
#
_cell.length_a   1.000
_cell.length_b   1.000
_cell.length_c   1.000
_cell.angle_alpha   90.00
_cell.angle_beta   90.00
_cell.angle_gamma   90.00
#
_symmetry.space_group_name_H-M   'P 1'
#
loop_
_entity.id
_entity.type
_entity.pdbx_description
1 polymer ?
#
loop_
_entity_poly.entity_id
_entity_poly.type
_entity_poly.pdbx_seq_one_letter_code
_entity_poly.pdbx_strand_id
1 'polypeptide(L)'
;MAPSTAPDDAIGFEALFREHCQDLVRFAARFTRDTPAAENIVQDIFLKVWRDRTRLDAAGNIKAYIYKAVRNEALKHLRHVDVERRSAPELAVTCAAVKTPEDEWREQTTADLVHAAIERLPDRRRLIFTMNRFDRLTYAEIARVLEISVKTVETQMGRALTFLRAELAGSLGE
;
A
#
# COMPACT_ATOMS: atom_id res chain seq x y z
N MET A 1 30.41 -11.41 -8.33
CA MET A 1 29.27 -12.10 -8.98
C MET A 1 28.10 -12.01 -8.01
N ALA A 2 27.21 -11.05 -8.21
CA ALA A 2 26.01 -10.91 -7.40
C ALA A 2 25.05 -12.09 -7.76
N PRO A 3 24.38 -12.73 -6.79
CA PRO A 3 23.40 -13.75 -7.11
C PRO A 3 22.27 -13.11 -7.93
N SER A 4 21.96 -13.71 -9.05
CA SER A 4 20.80 -13.41 -9.90
C SER A 4 19.54 -13.47 -9.03
N THR A 5 18.82 -12.37 -8.93
CA THR A 5 17.62 -12.26 -8.10
C THR A 5 16.35 -12.60 -8.88
N ALA A 6 16.48 -13.27 -10.01
CA ALA A 6 15.33 -13.79 -10.71
C ALA A 6 14.85 -15.07 -10.06
N PRO A 7 13.55 -15.22 -9.87
CA PRO A 7 13.00 -16.49 -9.42
C PRO A 7 13.06 -17.49 -10.57
N ASP A 8 14.26 -17.96 -10.87
CA ASP A 8 14.47 -18.98 -11.92
C ASP A 8 14.02 -20.38 -11.46
N ASP A 9 13.77 -20.51 -10.17
CA ASP A 9 13.25 -21.72 -9.56
C ASP A 9 11.95 -21.46 -8.77
N ALA A 10 11.17 -22.50 -8.59
CA ALA A 10 9.94 -22.46 -7.80
C ALA A 10 10.19 -21.99 -6.35
N ILE A 11 11.38 -22.24 -5.81
CA ILE A 11 11.79 -21.88 -4.44
C ILE A 11 11.97 -20.38 -4.32
N GLY A 12 12.62 -19.73 -5.28
CA GLY A 12 12.81 -18.29 -5.30
C GLY A 12 11.48 -17.52 -5.43
N PHE A 13 10.58 -18.04 -6.27
CA PHE A 13 9.24 -17.48 -6.42
C PHE A 13 8.38 -17.67 -5.17
N GLU A 14 8.43 -18.84 -4.54
CA GLU A 14 7.69 -19.11 -3.30
C GLU A 14 8.17 -18.20 -2.16
N ALA A 15 9.47 -17.99 -2.04
CA ALA A 15 10.04 -17.06 -1.07
C ALA A 15 9.55 -15.63 -1.30
N LEU A 16 9.59 -15.16 -2.55
CA LEU A 16 9.09 -13.84 -2.95
C LEU A 16 7.59 -13.68 -2.63
N PHE A 17 6.79 -14.69 -2.92
CA PHE A 17 5.36 -14.71 -2.62
C PHE A 17 5.12 -14.62 -1.12
N ARG A 18 5.75 -15.49 -0.31
CA ARG A 18 5.58 -15.51 1.15
C ARG A 18 6.02 -14.20 1.80
N GLU A 19 7.12 -13.62 1.33
CA GLU A 19 7.66 -12.37 1.88
C GLU A 19 6.76 -11.17 1.61
N HIS A 20 6.14 -11.10 0.43
CA HIS A 20 5.48 -9.87 -0.02
C HIS A 20 3.96 -9.95 -0.14
N CYS A 21 3.36 -11.14 -0.14
CA CYS A 21 1.93 -11.32 -0.41
C CYS A 21 1.04 -10.49 0.51
N GLN A 22 1.23 -10.59 1.83
CA GLN A 22 0.40 -9.87 2.79
C GLN A 22 0.59 -8.35 2.72
N ASP A 23 1.83 -7.90 2.53
CA ASP A 23 2.13 -6.47 2.38
C ASP A 23 1.48 -5.91 1.12
N LEU A 24 1.51 -6.66 0.01
CA LEU A 24 0.87 -6.29 -1.24
C LEU A 24 -0.65 -6.26 -1.16
N VAL A 25 -1.27 -7.20 -0.43
CA VAL A 25 -2.72 -7.18 -0.17
C VAL A 25 -3.09 -5.92 0.63
N ARG A 26 -2.37 -5.62 1.71
CA ARG A 26 -2.58 -4.38 2.47
C ARG A 26 -2.37 -3.14 1.60
N PHE A 27 -1.35 -3.16 0.75
CA PHE A 27 -1.08 -2.07 -0.18
C PHE A 27 -2.22 -1.89 -1.20
N ALA A 28 -2.70 -2.97 -1.82
CA ALA A 28 -3.82 -2.93 -2.77
C ALA A 28 -5.12 -2.44 -2.10
N ALA A 29 -5.41 -2.91 -0.89
CA ALA A 29 -6.61 -2.55 -0.12
C ALA A 29 -6.70 -1.04 0.18
N ARG A 30 -5.57 -0.32 0.24
CA ARG A 30 -5.55 1.16 0.36
C ARG A 30 -6.24 1.86 -0.83
N PHE A 31 -6.27 1.22 -1.99
CA PHE A 31 -6.91 1.74 -3.21
C PHE A 31 -8.30 1.17 -3.41
N THR A 32 -8.45 -0.15 -3.30
CA THR A 32 -9.72 -0.84 -3.59
C THR A 32 -10.76 -0.63 -2.49
N ARG A 33 -10.33 -0.44 -1.24
CA ARG A 33 -11.17 -0.47 -0.02
C ARG A 33 -12.00 -1.76 0.11
N ASP A 34 -11.52 -2.81 -0.53
CA ASP A 34 -12.14 -4.13 -0.60
C ASP A 34 -11.03 -5.18 -0.52
N THR A 35 -11.00 -5.95 0.57
CA THR A 35 -9.95 -6.95 0.80
C THR A 35 -10.02 -8.12 -0.19
N PRO A 36 -11.18 -8.72 -0.48
CA PRO A 36 -11.30 -9.73 -1.53
C PRO A 36 -10.80 -9.27 -2.90
N ALA A 37 -11.15 -8.05 -3.32
CA ALA A 37 -10.64 -7.49 -4.57
C ALA A 37 -9.12 -7.29 -4.54
N ALA A 38 -8.57 -6.84 -3.42
CA ALA A 38 -7.13 -6.69 -3.22
C ALA A 38 -6.39 -8.03 -3.32
N GLU A 39 -6.92 -9.09 -2.70
CA GLU A 39 -6.37 -10.45 -2.77
C GLU A 39 -6.35 -10.98 -4.20
N ASN A 40 -7.46 -10.85 -4.93
CA ASN A 40 -7.55 -11.27 -6.33
C ASN A 40 -6.52 -10.54 -7.20
N ILE A 41 -6.39 -9.22 -7.04
CA ILE A 41 -5.41 -8.42 -7.78
C ILE A 41 -3.98 -8.91 -7.51
N VAL A 42 -3.64 -9.18 -6.25
CA VAL A 42 -2.30 -9.65 -5.89
C VAL A 42 -2.04 -11.04 -6.47
N GLN A 43 -2.99 -11.96 -6.39
CA GLN A 43 -2.89 -13.30 -6.99
C GLN A 43 -2.67 -13.22 -8.50
N ASP A 44 -3.45 -12.41 -9.21
CA ASP A 44 -3.31 -12.23 -10.65
C ASP A 44 -1.93 -11.66 -11.04
N ILE A 45 -1.41 -10.71 -10.26
CA ILE A 45 -0.08 -10.15 -10.49
C ILE A 45 1.00 -11.21 -10.27
N PHE A 46 0.92 -12.02 -9.21
CA PHE A 46 1.88 -13.10 -9.00
C PHE A 46 1.82 -14.15 -10.11
N LEU A 47 0.64 -14.48 -10.63
CA LEU A 47 0.50 -15.38 -11.78
C LEU A 47 1.16 -14.78 -13.04
N LYS A 48 1.02 -13.47 -13.29
CA LYS A 48 1.71 -12.79 -14.39
C LYS A 48 3.23 -12.80 -14.18
N VAL A 49 3.71 -12.48 -12.98
CA VAL A 49 5.13 -12.56 -12.62
C VAL A 49 5.70 -13.95 -12.86
N TRP A 50 4.97 -14.99 -12.48
CA TRP A 50 5.38 -16.38 -12.72
C TRP A 50 5.49 -16.72 -14.22
N ARG A 51 4.52 -16.28 -15.02
CA ARG A 51 4.53 -16.52 -16.47
C ARG A 51 5.66 -15.78 -17.20
N ASP A 52 5.95 -14.54 -16.76
CA ASP A 52 6.90 -13.64 -17.41
C ASP A 52 8.28 -13.63 -16.72
N ARG A 53 8.56 -14.58 -15.82
CA ARG A 53 9.75 -14.64 -14.97
C ARG A 53 11.07 -14.45 -15.71
N THR A 54 11.20 -15.00 -16.90
CA THR A 54 12.40 -14.89 -17.74
C THR A 54 12.68 -13.48 -18.26
N ARG A 55 11.68 -12.61 -18.28
CA ARG A 55 11.80 -11.19 -18.70
C ARG A 55 12.07 -10.25 -17.54
N LEU A 56 11.80 -10.68 -16.31
CA LEU A 56 11.90 -9.83 -15.12
C LEU A 56 13.35 -9.67 -14.64
N ASP A 57 14.27 -10.52 -15.07
CA ASP A 57 15.70 -10.41 -14.82
C ASP A 57 16.31 -9.09 -15.32
N ALA A 58 15.77 -8.54 -16.39
CA ALA A 58 16.25 -7.28 -16.96
C ALA A 58 15.79 -6.03 -16.20
N ALA A 59 14.80 -6.14 -15.32
CA ALA A 59 14.17 -4.97 -14.66
C ALA A 59 14.85 -4.53 -13.35
N GLY A 60 15.82 -5.28 -12.83
CA GLY A 60 16.72 -4.92 -11.74
C GLY A 60 16.11 -4.72 -10.35
N ASN A 61 14.79 -4.63 -10.20
CA ASN A 61 14.13 -4.54 -8.89
C ASN A 61 12.70 -5.07 -8.97
N ILE A 62 12.57 -6.38 -8.76
CA ILE A 62 11.32 -7.11 -8.84
C ILE A 62 10.28 -6.59 -7.83
N LYS A 63 10.72 -6.17 -6.64
CA LYS A 63 9.84 -5.63 -5.60
C LYS A 63 9.12 -4.38 -6.10
N ALA A 64 9.85 -3.37 -6.58
CA ALA A 64 9.26 -2.16 -7.12
C ALA A 64 8.36 -2.44 -8.34
N TYR A 65 8.72 -3.41 -9.19
CA TYR A 65 7.90 -3.84 -10.31
C TYR A 65 6.55 -4.38 -9.86
N ILE A 66 6.53 -5.31 -8.89
CA ILE A 66 5.30 -5.93 -8.37
C ILE A 66 4.42 -4.87 -7.71
N TYR A 67 4.97 -3.99 -6.86
CA TYR A 67 4.22 -2.90 -6.24
C TYR A 67 3.60 -1.95 -7.28
N LYS A 68 4.35 -1.62 -8.35
CA LYS A 68 3.82 -0.80 -9.46
C LYS A 68 2.69 -1.51 -10.20
N ALA A 69 2.84 -2.80 -10.49
CA ALA A 69 1.82 -3.60 -11.17
C ALA A 69 0.54 -3.70 -10.34
N VAL A 70 0.65 -4.00 -9.05
CA VAL A 70 -0.49 -4.05 -8.11
C VAL A 70 -1.18 -2.69 -8.03
N ARG A 71 -0.44 -1.59 -7.89
CA ARG A 71 -1.01 -0.23 -7.89
C ARG A 71 -1.81 0.04 -9.16
N ASN A 72 -1.24 -0.26 -10.32
CA ASN A 72 -1.90 0.02 -11.59
C ASN A 72 -3.20 -0.78 -11.75
N GLU A 73 -3.20 -2.05 -11.35
CA GLU A 73 -4.40 -2.89 -11.41
C GLU A 73 -5.46 -2.44 -10.38
N ALA A 74 -5.04 -2.08 -9.16
CA ALA A 74 -5.94 -1.54 -8.15
C ALA A 74 -6.61 -0.21 -8.59
N LEU A 75 -5.85 0.68 -9.23
CA LEU A 75 -6.41 1.92 -9.79
C LEU A 75 -7.34 1.68 -10.98
N LYS A 76 -7.09 0.65 -11.77
CA LYS A 76 -7.97 0.23 -12.85
C LYS A 76 -9.28 -0.35 -12.29
N HIS A 77 -9.20 -1.20 -11.27
CA HIS A 77 -10.36 -1.74 -10.57
C HIS A 77 -11.23 -0.61 -10.00
N LEU A 78 -10.62 0.37 -9.31
CA LEU A 78 -11.34 1.52 -8.77
C LEU A 78 -12.10 2.29 -9.85
N ARG A 79 -11.47 2.52 -11.02
CA ARG A 79 -12.15 3.19 -12.15
C ARG A 79 -13.34 2.38 -12.68
N HIS A 80 -13.25 1.05 -12.71
CA HIS A 80 -14.37 0.17 -13.11
C HIS A 80 -15.53 0.29 -12.14
N VAL A 81 -15.28 0.18 -10.85
CA VAL A 81 -16.31 0.31 -9.80
C VAL A 81 -16.97 1.70 -9.86
N ASP A 82 -16.21 2.77 -10.09
CA ASP A 82 -16.78 4.12 -10.22
C ASP A 82 -17.67 4.27 -11.46
N VAL A 83 -17.31 3.63 -12.58
CA VAL A 83 -18.14 3.62 -13.80
C VAL A 83 -19.43 2.80 -13.55
N GLU A 84 -19.34 1.64 -12.95
CA GLU A 84 -20.49 0.80 -12.61
C GLU A 84 -21.44 1.51 -11.64
N ARG A 85 -20.91 2.20 -10.61
CA ARG A 85 -21.72 3.01 -9.69
C ARG A 85 -22.44 4.16 -10.38
N ARG A 86 -21.84 4.80 -11.36
CA ARG A 86 -22.49 5.86 -12.15
C ARG A 86 -23.54 5.32 -13.13
N SER A 87 -23.44 4.06 -13.49
CA SER A 87 -24.36 3.39 -14.42
C SER A 87 -25.46 2.59 -13.73
N ALA A 88 -25.37 2.35 -12.43
CA ALA A 88 -26.38 1.66 -11.65
C ALA A 88 -27.26 2.67 -10.90
N PRO A 89 -28.61 2.54 -10.92
CA PRO A 89 -29.45 3.35 -10.05
C PRO A 89 -29.18 2.96 -8.60
N GLU A 90 -29.06 3.99 -7.81
CA GLU A 90 -28.77 4.14 -6.40
C GLU A 90 -29.31 3.02 -5.50
N LEU A 91 -28.44 2.13 -5.07
CA LEU A 91 -28.58 1.38 -3.83
C LEU A 91 -27.31 1.71 -3.01
N ALA A 92 -27.36 2.89 -2.40
CA ALA A 92 -26.35 3.32 -1.45
C ALA A 92 -26.51 2.53 -0.15
N VAL A 93 -25.83 1.39 -0.03
CA VAL A 93 -25.51 0.82 1.27
C VAL A 93 -24.18 1.42 1.70
N THR A 94 -24.27 2.54 2.35
CA THR A 94 -23.17 3.09 3.15
C THR A 94 -22.96 2.15 4.33
N CYS A 95 -22.04 1.20 4.23
CA CYS A 95 -21.43 0.60 5.41
C CYS A 95 -20.49 1.64 6.04
N ALA A 96 -21.07 2.58 6.77
CA ALA A 96 -20.35 3.28 7.81
C ALA A 96 -19.98 2.22 8.85
N ALA A 97 -18.69 2.08 9.17
CA ALA A 97 -18.28 1.31 10.33
C ALA A 97 -18.97 1.92 11.55
N VAL A 98 -19.94 1.19 12.09
CA VAL A 98 -20.64 1.58 13.33
C VAL A 98 -19.59 1.41 14.43
N LYS A 99 -19.06 2.52 14.93
CA LYS A 99 -18.30 2.52 16.18
C LYS A 99 -19.27 2.11 17.28
N THR A 100 -18.98 1.01 17.96
CA THR A 100 -19.77 0.60 19.13
C THR A 100 -19.41 1.48 20.32
N PRO A 101 -20.36 1.78 21.23
CA PRO A 101 -20.10 2.58 22.43
C PRO A 101 -19.02 2.00 23.37
N GLU A 102 -18.70 0.72 23.23
CA GLU A 102 -17.63 0.03 23.98
C GLU A 102 -16.22 0.43 23.54
N ASP A 103 -16.06 1.02 22.33
CA ASP A 103 -14.77 1.52 21.83
C ASP A 103 -14.36 2.85 22.50
N GLU A 104 -15.27 3.55 23.19
CA GLU A 104 -15.00 4.83 23.84
C GLU A 104 -14.31 4.73 25.22
N TRP A 105 -14.26 3.54 25.83
CA TRP A 105 -13.71 3.32 27.17
C TRP A 105 -12.36 2.59 27.17
N ARG A 106 -11.77 2.35 26.02
CA ARG A 106 -10.41 1.81 25.93
C ARG A 106 -9.42 2.93 26.22
N GLU A 107 -8.59 2.74 27.24
CA GLU A 107 -7.39 3.57 27.39
C GLU A 107 -6.65 3.62 26.08
N GLN A 108 -6.58 4.81 25.49
CA GLN A 108 -5.97 5.02 24.17
C GLN A 108 -4.49 4.71 24.28
N THR A 109 -4.07 3.62 23.68
CA THR A 109 -2.66 3.20 23.71
C THR A 109 -1.84 4.15 22.83
N THR A 110 -0.52 4.26 23.11
CA THR A 110 0.40 5.03 22.24
C THR A 110 0.31 4.56 20.78
N ALA A 111 0.04 3.27 20.56
CA ALA A 111 -0.14 2.72 19.22
C ALA A 111 -1.40 3.29 18.52
N ASP A 112 -2.49 3.44 19.26
CA ASP A 112 -3.74 4.01 18.73
C ASP A 112 -3.55 5.50 18.37
N LEU A 113 -2.83 6.25 19.21
CA LEU A 113 -2.49 7.66 18.95
C LEU A 113 -1.64 7.80 17.67
N VAL A 114 -0.64 6.96 17.51
CA VAL A 114 0.21 6.94 16.30
C VAL A 114 -0.61 6.59 15.06
N HIS A 115 -1.49 5.58 15.17
CA HIS A 115 -2.36 5.18 14.06
C HIS A 115 -3.30 6.31 13.66
N ALA A 116 -3.96 6.94 14.63
CA ALA A 116 -4.85 8.08 14.39
C ALA A 116 -4.11 9.26 13.74
N ALA A 117 -2.89 9.55 14.17
CA ALA A 117 -2.06 10.61 13.56
C ALA A 117 -1.70 10.29 12.11
N ILE A 118 -1.39 9.03 11.79
CA ILE A 118 -1.11 8.58 10.41
C ILE A 118 -2.36 8.74 9.54
N GLU A 119 -3.54 8.38 10.03
CA GLU A 119 -4.81 8.53 9.30
C GLU A 119 -5.17 10.00 8.99
N ARG A 120 -4.69 10.95 9.80
CA ARG A 120 -4.86 12.40 9.55
C ARG A 120 -3.91 12.97 8.50
N LEU A 121 -2.87 12.20 8.08
CA LEU A 121 -2.01 12.65 6.99
C LEU A 121 -2.81 12.80 5.68
N PRO A 122 -2.56 13.84 4.88
CA PRO A 122 -3.10 13.92 3.52
C PRO A 122 -2.75 12.66 2.72
N ASP A 123 -3.68 12.14 1.92
CA ASP A 123 -3.62 10.84 1.26
C ASP A 123 -2.27 10.53 0.58
N ARG A 124 -1.74 11.49 -0.16
CA ARG A 124 -0.45 11.31 -0.85
C ARG A 124 0.73 11.16 0.11
N ARG A 125 0.73 11.90 1.24
CA ARG A 125 1.78 11.79 2.26
C ARG A 125 1.63 10.50 3.04
N ARG A 126 0.41 10.13 3.41
CA ARG A 126 0.07 8.88 4.07
C ARG A 126 0.54 7.69 3.24
N LEU A 127 0.25 7.68 1.94
CA LEU A 127 0.69 6.63 1.03
C LEU A 127 2.22 6.50 1.01
N ILE A 128 2.96 7.60 0.82
CA ILE A 128 4.43 7.58 0.79
C ILE A 128 5.01 7.12 2.13
N PHE A 129 4.45 7.63 3.24
CA PHE A 129 4.89 7.26 4.59
C PHE A 129 4.67 5.77 4.85
N THR A 130 3.49 5.23 4.53
CA THR A 130 3.16 3.82 4.75
C THR A 130 3.99 2.90 3.86
N MET A 131 4.23 3.25 2.59
CA MET A 131 5.12 2.50 1.70
C MET A 131 6.55 2.38 2.26
N ASN A 132 7.06 3.43 2.89
CA ASN A 132 8.40 3.38 3.48
C ASN A 132 8.42 2.62 4.81
N ARG A 133 7.48 2.90 5.73
CA ARG A 133 7.53 2.39 7.10
C ARG A 133 6.99 0.97 7.25
N PHE A 134 5.92 0.64 6.54
CA PHE A 134 5.27 -0.67 6.65
C PHE A 134 5.64 -1.60 5.51
N ASP A 135 5.70 -1.09 4.26
CA ASP A 135 6.03 -1.91 3.10
C ASP A 135 7.56 -1.99 2.86
N ARG A 136 8.36 -1.27 3.67
CA ARG A 136 9.84 -1.28 3.65
C ARG A 136 10.42 -0.96 2.26
N LEU A 137 9.76 -0.07 1.53
CA LEU A 137 10.27 0.42 0.26
C LEU A 137 11.25 1.57 0.48
N THR A 138 12.35 1.56 -0.27
CA THR A 138 13.28 2.69 -0.34
C THR A 138 12.66 3.87 -1.09
N TYR A 139 13.20 5.07 -0.91
CA TYR A 139 12.71 6.25 -1.63
C TYR A 139 12.81 6.11 -3.15
N ALA A 140 13.83 5.42 -3.64
CA ALA A 140 14.00 5.14 -5.07
C ALA A 140 12.92 4.17 -5.58
N GLU A 141 12.56 3.15 -4.81
CA GLU A 141 11.46 2.23 -5.14
C GLU A 141 10.12 2.93 -5.11
N ILE A 142 9.83 3.74 -4.08
CA ILE A 142 8.61 4.53 -3.98
C ILE A 142 8.49 5.48 -5.19
N ALA A 143 9.57 6.15 -5.55
CA ALA A 143 9.62 7.03 -6.72
C ALA A 143 9.24 6.29 -8.01
N ARG A 144 9.77 5.07 -8.21
CA ARG A 144 9.44 4.20 -9.36
C ARG A 144 7.97 3.74 -9.33
N VAL A 145 7.47 3.31 -8.17
CA VAL A 145 6.08 2.83 -8.01
C VAL A 145 5.08 3.94 -8.27
N LEU A 146 5.35 5.14 -7.76
CA LEU A 146 4.44 6.30 -7.86
C LEU A 146 4.70 7.17 -9.11
N GLU A 147 5.75 6.87 -9.89
CA GLU A 147 6.16 7.64 -11.08
C GLU A 147 6.42 9.13 -10.77
N ILE A 148 7.16 9.37 -9.69
CA ILE A 148 7.56 10.70 -9.23
C ILE A 148 9.08 10.74 -9.00
N SER A 149 9.64 11.94 -8.81
CA SER A 149 11.07 12.06 -8.49
C SER A 149 11.37 11.62 -7.04
N VAL A 150 12.58 11.11 -6.79
CA VAL A 150 13.07 10.82 -5.43
C VAL A 150 13.00 12.07 -4.57
N LYS A 151 13.31 13.23 -5.12
CA LYS A 151 13.22 14.53 -4.43
C LYS A 151 11.79 14.84 -3.96
N THR A 152 10.79 14.45 -4.75
CA THR A 152 9.38 14.57 -4.35
C THR A 152 9.07 13.65 -3.17
N VAL A 153 9.57 12.41 -3.19
CA VAL A 153 9.40 11.45 -2.07
C VAL A 153 10.03 12.01 -0.79
N GLU A 154 11.27 12.49 -0.85
CA GLU A 154 11.97 13.12 0.28
C GLU A 154 11.17 14.27 0.88
N THR A 155 10.67 15.17 0.02
CA THR A 155 9.90 16.34 0.44
C THR A 155 8.59 15.92 1.13
N GLN A 156 7.86 14.96 0.56
CA GLN A 156 6.61 14.48 1.15
C GLN A 156 6.85 13.73 2.46
N MET A 157 7.92 12.94 2.54
CA MET A 157 8.31 12.26 3.77
C MET A 157 8.69 13.24 4.88
N GLY A 158 9.51 14.27 4.57
CA GLY A 158 9.86 15.31 5.53
C GLY A 158 8.62 16.02 6.09
N ARG A 159 7.66 16.37 5.22
CA ARG A 159 6.39 16.98 5.63
C ARG A 159 5.51 16.04 6.45
N ALA A 160 5.51 14.74 6.13
CA ALA A 160 4.79 13.73 6.91
C ALA A 160 5.36 13.63 8.32
N LEU A 161 6.68 13.52 8.46
CA LEU A 161 7.36 13.42 9.76
C LEU A 161 7.16 14.68 10.62
N THR A 162 7.19 15.87 10.01
CA THR A 162 6.92 17.14 10.72
C THR A 162 5.49 17.18 11.26
N PHE A 163 4.53 16.78 10.43
CA PHE A 163 3.12 16.70 10.83
C PHE A 163 2.91 15.71 11.99
N LEU A 164 3.44 14.49 11.86
CA LEU A 164 3.30 13.44 12.88
C LEU A 164 3.94 13.86 14.22
N ARG A 165 5.09 14.53 14.19
CA ARG A 165 5.71 15.05 15.41
C ARG A 165 4.83 16.10 16.12
N ALA A 166 4.22 17.00 15.35
CA ALA A 166 3.33 18.01 15.91
C ALA A 166 2.07 17.39 16.53
N GLU A 167 1.43 16.46 15.83
CA GLU A 167 0.24 15.74 16.31
C GLU A 167 0.53 14.94 17.60
N LEU A 168 1.62 14.19 17.61
CA LEU A 168 1.98 13.35 18.76
C LEU A 168 2.47 14.16 19.96
N ALA A 169 3.15 15.30 19.74
CA ALA A 169 3.54 16.19 20.83
C ALA A 169 2.31 16.80 21.52
N GLY A 170 1.26 17.15 20.76
CA GLY A 170 0.00 17.63 21.33
C GLY A 170 -0.77 16.55 22.11
N SER A 171 -0.68 15.28 21.68
CA SER A 171 -1.42 14.18 22.30
C SER A 171 -0.71 13.55 23.52
N LEU A 172 0.59 13.75 23.68
CA LEU A 172 1.40 13.22 24.78
C LEU A 172 1.73 14.28 25.86
N GLY A 173 1.31 15.55 25.63
CA GLY A 173 1.59 16.69 26.51
C GLY A 173 0.39 17.11 27.38
N GLU A 174 -0.73 16.37 27.34
CA GLU A 174 -1.86 16.47 28.28
C GLU A 174 -1.81 15.26 29.29
#